data_7d8dbecb3216d2d5cd2f6361bc184e14
#
_entry.id   7d8dbecb3216d2d5cd2f6361bc184e14
#
_cell.length_a   1.000
_cell.length_b   1.000
_cell.length_c   1.000
_cell.angle_alpha   90.00
_cell.angle_beta   90.00
_cell.angle_gamma   90.00
#
_symmetry.space_group_name_H-M   'P 1'
#
loop_
_entity.id
_entity.type
_entity.pdbx_description
1 polymer ?
#
loop_
_entity_poly.entity_id
_entity_poly.type
_entity_poly.pdbx_seq_one_letter_code
_entity_poly.pdbx_strand_id
1 'polypeptide(L)'
;MDVHEFGKENPLKIVLIPGNMMCWRQFEAVIPLLEKKYHVAAVSTDGYDGTGETTFTTAEASAQKLEGYIQKELGGEIDLVFGESFGCATAFMLFHRRKVRVRSMILSGAQYMNMGILDKPFAAYVPRSQFKLLRRIQSADKLPWMLRLYTRGDDEKLLRQFQYVPRNASLETLQNCTKEALSLYKRVDTFEPRPDAKVAIWYGSREPNMKKAVQKIKRAFPNAEEHPFEGYGHGDIIGCPDVMAEQIERFMNRA
;
A
#
# COMPACT_ATOMS: atom_id res chain seq x y z
N MET A 1 -0.53 0.30 15.11
CA MET A 1 0.49 0.34 14.03
C MET A 1 1.77 -0.24 14.59
N ASP A 2 2.36 -1.16 13.89
CA ASP A 2 3.64 -1.77 14.23
C ASP A 2 4.63 -1.55 13.08
N VAL A 3 5.92 -1.35 13.38
CA VAL A 3 6.97 -1.06 12.39
C VAL A 3 8.16 -1.97 12.64
N HIS A 4 8.58 -2.67 11.60
CA HIS A 4 9.73 -3.56 11.61
C HIS A 4 10.88 -2.92 10.84
N GLU A 5 12.04 -2.81 11.47
CA GLU A 5 13.20 -2.13 10.92
C GLU A 5 14.31 -3.12 10.54
N PHE A 6 14.92 -2.89 9.36
CA PHE A 6 16.00 -3.70 8.80
C PHE A 6 17.09 -2.78 8.24
N GLY A 7 18.35 -3.19 8.25
CA GLY A 7 19.47 -2.41 7.70
C GLY A 7 19.64 -1.03 8.37
N LYS A 8 19.48 -0.95 9.70
CA LYS A 8 19.48 0.31 10.48
C LYS A 8 20.76 1.14 10.36
N GLU A 9 21.85 0.51 9.98
CA GLU A 9 23.15 1.14 9.76
C GLU A 9 23.21 1.99 8.48
N ASN A 10 22.25 1.82 7.57
CA ASN A 10 22.23 2.55 6.31
C ASN A 10 21.67 3.97 6.47
N PRO A 11 22.28 4.97 5.80
CA PRO A 11 21.86 6.36 5.94
C PRO A 11 20.58 6.71 5.20
N LEU A 12 20.25 5.99 4.10
CA LEU A 12 19.06 6.23 3.30
C LEU A 12 17.88 5.42 3.84
N LYS A 13 16.77 6.09 4.11
CA LYS A 13 15.61 5.55 4.82
C LYS A 13 14.43 5.33 3.89
N ILE A 14 13.88 4.12 3.89
CA ILE A 14 12.72 3.74 3.09
C ILE A 14 11.60 3.26 4.03
N VAL A 15 10.39 3.79 3.83
CA VAL A 15 9.18 3.31 4.51
C VAL A 15 8.32 2.53 3.51
N LEU A 16 7.96 1.28 3.85
CA LEU A 16 7.12 0.40 3.04
C LEU A 16 5.76 0.23 3.70
N ILE A 17 4.67 0.63 3.01
CA ILE A 17 3.30 0.59 3.52
C ILE A 17 2.50 -0.44 2.70
N PRO A 18 1.99 -1.51 3.33
CA PRO A 18 1.35 -2.62 2.63
C PRO A 18 -0.07 -2.27 2.16
N GLY A 19 -0.59 -3.15 1.28
CA GLY A 19 -1.95 -3.09 0.78
C GLY A 19 -3.02 -3.45 1.82
N ASN A 20 -4.28 -3.40 1.39
CA ASN A 20 -5.41 -3.80 2.24
C ASN A 20 -5.31 -5.28 2.62
N MET A 21 -5.63 -5.60 3.87
CA MET A 21 -5.55 -6.96 4.43
C MET A 21 -4.14 -7.54 4.48
N MET A 22 -3.09 -6.71 4.40
CA MET A 22 -1.69 -7.13 4.46
C MET A 22 -0.97 -6.47 5.65
N CYS A 23 0.10 -7.12 6.11
CA CYS A 23 1.04 -6.58 7.09
C CYS A 23 2.43 -6.40 6.44
N TRP A 24 3.42 -6.00 7.22
CA TRP A 24 4.80 -5.79 6.76
C TRP A 24 5.38 -6.99 5.98
N ARG A 25 4.91 -8.22 6.28
CA ARG A 25 5.37 -9.45 5.60
C ARG A 25 5.04 -9.49 4.10
N GLN A 26 4.16 -8.62 3.62
CA GLN A 26 3.97 -8.45 2.17
C GLN A 26 5.30 -8.14 1.46
N PHE A 27 6.23 -7.50 2.15
CA PHE A 27 7.54 -7.11 1.63
C PHE A 27 8.68 -8.05 2.05
N GLU A 28 8.39 -9.17 2.73
CA GLU A 28 9.38 -10.08 3.31
C GLU A 28 10.41 -10.55 2.27
N ALA A 29 9.99 -10.76 1.01
CA ALA A 29 10.89 -11.22 -0.04
C ALA A 29 11.83 -10.11 -0.58
N VAL A 30 11.41 -8.85 -0.56
CA VAL A 30 12.23 -7.74 -1.09
C VAL A 30 13.11 -7.09 -0.03
N ILE A 31 12.75 -7.17 1.25
CA ILE A 31 13.50 -6.58 2.37
C ILE A 31 14.97 -7.01 2.36
N PRO A 32 15.36 -8.32 2.20
CA PRO A 32 16.75 -8.73 2.18
C PRO A 32 17.60 -8.14 1.04
N LEU A 33 16.94 -7.65 -0.01
CA LEU A 33 17.62 -6.97 -1.12
C LEU A 33 17.81 -5.48 -0.81
N LEU A 34 16.79 -4.84 -0.20
CA LEU A 34 16.79 -3.42 0.11
C LEU A 34 17.67 -3.10 1.33
N GLU A 35 17.65 -3.92 2.38
CA GLU A 35 18.40 -3.69 3.62
C GLU A 35 19.92 -3.63 3.43
N LYS A 36 20.45 -4.11 2.30
CA LYS A 36 21.88 -4.00 1.95
C LYS A 36 22.33 -2.55 1.71
N LYS A 37 21.38 -1.65 1.38
CA LYS A 37 21.65 -0.25 0.99
C LYS A 37 20.80 0.77 1.73
N TYR A 38 19.69 0.32 2.31
CA TYR A 38 18.68 1.20 2.89
C TYR A 38 18.31 0.75 4.30
N HIS A 39 18.04 1.72 5.17
CA HIS A 39 17.32 1.49 6.39
C HIS A 39 15.82 1.35 6.03
N VAL A 40 15.30 0.14 6.10
CA VAL A 40 13.93 -0.19 5.70
C VAL A 40 13.03 -0.24 6.93
N ALA A 41 11.98 0.58 6.96
CA ALA A 41 10.91 0.53 7.95
C ALA A 41 9.65 -0.04 7.29
N ALA A 42 9.36 -1.31 7.53
CA ALA A 42 8.20 -1.99 6.98
C ALA A 42 7.02 -1.94 7.96
N VAL A 43 5.89 -1.40 7.51
CA VAL A 43 4.74 -1.05 8.35
C VAL A 43 3.68 -2.16 8.37
N SER A 44 3.11 -2.41 9.55
CA SER A 44 1.81 -3.05 9.70
C SER A 44 0.83 -1.99 10.21
N THR A 45 -0.16 -1.64 9.40
CA THR A 45 -1.14 -0.61 9.76
C THR A 45 -2.06 -1.10 10.88
N ASP A 46 -2.69 -0.17 11.60
CA ASP A 46 -3.70 -0.52 12.60
C ASP A 46 -4.75 -1.45 12.01
N GLY A 47 -5.22 -2.40 12.79
CA GLY A 47 -6.14 -3.46 12.39
C GLY A 47 -5.50 -4.60 11.60
N TYR A 48 -4.25 -4.44 11.14
CA TYR A 48 -3.45 -5.45 10.46
C TYR A 48 -2.08 -5.68 11.11
N ASP A 49 -1.86 -5.15 12.31
CA ASP A 49 -0.63 -5.30 13.11
C ASP A 49 -0.55 -6.62 13.91
N GLY A 50 -1.55 -7.48 13.78
CA GLY A 50 -1.58 -8.79 14.41
C GLY A 50 -1.98 -8.79 15.89
N THR A 51 -2.12 -7.64 16.55
CA THR A 51 -2.51 -7.55 17.97
C THR A 51 -3.98 -7.86 18.19
N GLY A 52 -4.84 -7.44 17.26
CA GLY A 52 -6.29 -7.47 17.40
C GLY A 52 -6.85 -6.36 18.29
N GLU A 53 -5.99 -5.49 18.81
CA GLU A 53 -6.34 -4.39 19.72
C GLU A 53 -6.52 -3.06 18.98
N THR A 54 -6.02 -2.98 17.75
CA THR A 54 -6.06 -1.77 16.95
C THR A 54 -7.12 -1.85 15.85
N THR A 55 -7.60 -0.70 15.40
CA THR A 55 -8.54 -0.59 14.29
C THR A 55 -8.07 0.51 13.34
N PHE A 56 -7.99 0.20 12.04
CA PHE A 56 -7.78 1.23 11.03
C PHE A 56 -8.97 2.18 11.00
N THR A 57 -8.72 3.48 11.04
CA THR A 57 -9.77 4.51 10.99
C THR A 57 -9.75 5.27 9.67
N THR A 58 -8.67 6.00 9.39
CA THR A 58 -8.46 6.77 8.16
C THR A 58 -6.99 6.73 7.72
N ALA A 59 -6.73 6.99 6.46
CA ALA A 59 -5.36 7.15 5.95
C ALA A 59 -4.64 8.34 6.63
N GLU A 60 -5.39 9.39 6.98
CA GLU A 60 -4.83 10.53 7.69
C GLU A 60 -4.38 10.16 9.11
N ALA A 61 -5.19 9.42 9.86
CA ALA A 61 -4.81 8.95 11.20
C ALA A 61 -3.60 8.01 11.15
N SER A 62 -3.52 7.14 10.13
CA SER A 62 -2.35 6.29 9.90
C SER A 62 -1.10 7.11 9.56
N ALA A 63 -1.25 8.15 8.72
CA ALA A 63 -0.15 9.07 8.41
C ALA A 63 0.34 9.82 9.65
N GLN A 64 -0.56 10.28 10.52
CA GLN A 64 -0.20 10.95 11.79
C GLN A 64 0.62 10.03 12.73
N LYS A 65 0.22 8.78 12.86
CA LYS A 65 1.00 7.80 13.64
C LYS A 65 2.39 7.57 13.04
N LEU A 66 2.44 7.45 11.72
CA LEU A 66 3.71 7.26 11.01
C LEU A 66 4.60 8.51 11.08
N GLU A 67 4.04 9.71 11.05
CA GLU A 67 4.76 10.98 11.31
C GLU A 67 5.43 10.96 12.69
N GLY A 68 4.69 10.56 13.73
CA GLY A 68 5.23 10.43 15.08
C GLY A 68 6.39 9.42 15.16
N TYR A 69 6.24 8.28 14.48
CA TYR A 69 7.31 7.29 14.38
C TYR A 69 8.55 7.85 13.64
N ILE A 70 8.37 8.47 12.48
CA ILE A 70 9.46 9.05 11.68
C ILE A 70 10.19 10.14 12.48
N GLN A 71 9.47 10.97 13.22
CA GLN A 71 10.08 12.01 14.08
C GLN A 71 10.93 11.40 15.17
N LYS A 72 10.41 10.38 15.84
CA LYS A 72 11.06 9.80 17.04
C LYS A 72 12.20 8.85 16.68
N GLU A 73 12.00 7.97 15.70
CA GLU A 73 12.91 6.86 15.42
C GLU A 73 13.79 7.11 14.17
N LEU A 74 13.32 7.92 13.21
CA LEU A 74 14.01 8.16 11.94
C LEU A 74 14.57 9.58 11.79
N GLY A 75 14.56 10.39 12.87
CA GLY A 75 15.12 11.75 12.84
C GLY A 75 14.33 12.76 12.03
N GLY A 76 13.04 12.53 11.79
CA GLY A 76 12.13 13.45 11.14
C GLY A 76 12.18 13.48 9.61
N GLU A 77 13.01 12.62 8.97
CA GLU A 77 13.10 12.54 7.51
C GLU A 77 13.25 11.12 6.99
N ILE A 78 12.72 10.90 5.79
CA ILE A 78 12.87 9.66 5.00
C ILE A 78 13.12 10.01 3.52
N ASP A 79 13.85 9.13 2.83
CA ASP A 79 14.19 9.33 1.42
C ASP A 79 13.08 8.84 0.49
N LEU A 80 12.39 7.76 0.87
CA LEU A 80 11.30 7.19 0.10
C LEU A 80 10.17 6.70 1.00
N VAL A 81 8.93 7.02 0.63
CA VAL A 81 7.75 6.28 1.04
C VAL A 81 7.21 5.47 -0.15
N PHE A 82 7.06 4.17 0.05
CA PHE A 82 6.44 3.26 -0.92
C PHE A 82 5.10 2.81 -0.37
N GLY A 83 4.02 3.05 -1.10
CA GLY A 83 2.69 2.52 -0.78
C GLY A 83 2.24 1.51 -1.82
N GLU A 84 1.77 0.34 -1.35
CA GLU A 84 1.16 -0.66 -2.22
C GLU A 84 -0.36 -0.61 -2.11
N SER A 85 -1.07 -0.56 -3.25
CA SER A 85 -2.52 -0.64 -3.31
C SER A 85 -3.20 0.33 -2.32
N PHE A 86 -3.89 -0.15 -1.31
CA PHE A 86 -4.49 0.68 -0.25
C PHE A 86 -3.45 1.47 0.57
N GLY A 87 -2.23 0.95 0.74
CA GLY A 87 -1.12 1.65 1.38
C GLY A 87 -0.76 2.98 0.71
N CYS A 88 -1.10 3.12 -0.58
CA CYS A 88 -0.97 4.39 -1.31
C CYS A 88 -1.75 5.54 -0.64
N ALA A 89 -2.88 5.24 0.00
CA ALA A 89 -3.67 6.27 0.68
C ALA A 89 -2.90 6.88 1.86
N THR A 90 -2.29 6.04 2.70
CA THR A 90 -1.45 6.50 3.82
C THR A 90 -0.18 7.19 3.33
N ALA A 91 0.49 6.65 2.30
CA ALA A 91 1.67 7.27 1.69
C ALA A 91 1.36 8.65 1.12
N PHE A 92 0.23 8.78 0.41
CA PHE A 92 -0.26 10.05 -0.12
C PHE A 92 -0.50 11.07 0.99
N MET A 93 -1.22 10.69 2.04
CA MET A 93 -1.51 11.57 3.18
C MET A 93 -0.23 11.99 3.90
N LEU A 94 0.68 11.07 4.18
CA LEU A 94 1.99 11.35 4.79
C LEU A 94 2.77 12.40 3.97
N PHE A 95 2.83 12.20 2.65
CA PHE A 95 3.54 13.07 1.74
C PHE A 95 2.89 14.45 1.61
N HIS A 96 1.54 14.50 1.58
CA HIS A 96 0.78 15.74 1.45
C HIS A 96 0.84 16.59 2.73
N ARG A 97 0.77 15.98 3.90
CA ARG A 97 0.71 16.69 5.20
C ARG A 97 1.99 17.46 5.56
N ARG A 98 3.15 17.09 5.02
CA ARG A 98 4.45 17.78 5.21
C ARG A 98 4.86 17.99 6.68
N LYS A 99 4.44 17.11 7.59
CA LYS A 99 4.82 17.18 9.02
C LYS A 99 6.19 16.57 9.29
N VAL A 100 6.65 15.74 8.38
CA VAL A 100 7.99 15.16 8.29
C VAL A 100 8.53 15.38 6.88
N ARG A 101 9.84 15.30 6.71
CA ARG A 101 10.44 15.44 5.39
C ARG A 101 10.41 14.11 4.66
N VAL A 102 9.64 14.03 3.58
CA VAL A 102 9.62 12.89 2.67
C VAL A 102 10.15 13.35 1.32
N ARG A 103 11.29 12.80 0.88
CA ARG A 103 11.97 13.26 -0.34
C ARG A 103 11.29 12.77 -1.61
N SER A 104 10.80 11.53 -1.59
CA SER A 104 10.16 10.92 -2.76
C SER A 104 9.07 9.94 -2.36
N MET A 105 8.18 9.63 -3.31
CA MET A 105 7.06 8.73 -3.11
C MET A 105 6.84 7.82 -4.31
N ILE A 106 6.62 6.54 -4.06
CA ILE A 106 6.12 5.59 -5.07
C ILE A 106 4.72 5.14 -4.66
N LEU A 107 3.76 5.28 -5.57
CA LEU A 107 2.40 4.80 -5.44
C LEU A 107 2.21 3.60 -6.38
N SER A 108 2.23 2.39 -5.84
CA SER A 108 2.13 1.14 -6.59
C SER A 108 0.70 0.60 -6.55
N GLY A 109 0.06 0.40 -7.71
CA GLY A 109 -1.30 -0.09 -7.80
C GLY A 109 -2.34 0.81 -7.11
N ALA A 110 -2.14 2.13 -7.15
CA ALA A 110 -2.98 3.10 -6.47
C ALA A 110 -4.38 3.17 -7.11
N GLN A 111 -5.27 2.29 -6.66
CA GLN A 111 -6.65 2.23 -7.15
C GLN A 111 -7.54 3.19 -6.37
N TYR A 112 -7.95 4.26 -7.00
CA TYR A 112 -8.98 5.14 -6.47
C TYR A 112 -10.36 4.71 -6.95
N MET A 113 -11.19 4.29 -6.01
CA MET A 113 -12.51 3.75 -6.32
C MET A 113 -13.57 4.84 -6.35
N ASN A 114 -14.42 4.80 -7.38
CA ASN A 114 -15.61 5.65 -7.49
C ASN A 114 -16.75 4.83 -8.07
N MET A 115 -17.69 4.43 -7.24
CA MET A 115 -18.88 3.66 -7.62
C MET A 115 -20.10 4.55 -7.83
N GLY A 116 -19.96 5.87 -7.68
CA GLY A 116 -21.05 6.82 -7.83
C GLY A 116 -22.19 6.56 -6.86
N ILE A 117 -23.41 6.37 -7.37
CA ILE A 117 -24.60 6.07 -6.54
C ILE A 117 -24.49 4.73 -5.79
N LEU A 118 -23.61 3.84 -6.23
CA LEU A 118 -23.38 2.53 -5.62
C LEU A 118 -22.34 2.57 -4.49
N ASP A 119 -21.74 3.73 -4.15
CA ASP A 119 -20.75 3.84 -3.06
C ASP A 119 -21.29 3.30 -1.74
N LYS A 120 -22.53 3.66 -1.36
CA LYS A 120 -23.14 3.22 -0.10
C LYS A 120 -23.38 1.70 -0.06
N PRO A 121 -24.07 1.08 -1.03
CA PRO A 121 -24.25 -0.38 -1.05
C PRO A 121 -22.89 -1.12 -1.16
N PHE A 122 -21.94 -0.61 -1.93
CA PHE A 122 -20.59 -1.18 -2.03
C PHE A 122 -19.88 -1.19 -0.67
N ALA A 123 -19.84 -0.04 0.03
CA ALA A 123 -19.23 0.08 1.35
C ALA A 123 -19.93 -0.77 2.43
N ALA A 124 -21.22 -1.09 2.25
CA ALA A 124 -21.95 -1.95 3.16
C ALA A 124 -21.71 -3.44 2.91
N TYR A 125 -21.65 -3.86 1.65
CA TYR A 125 -21.62 -5.29 1.27
C TYR A 125 -20.21 -5.85 1.16
N VAL A 126 -19.31 -5.14 0.47
CA VAL A 126 -17.96 -5.66 0.13
C VAL A 126 -17.12 -6.01 1.36
N PRO A 127 -17.02 -5.18 2.40
CA PRO A 127 -16.25 -5.53 3.59
C PRO A 127 -16.77 -6.78 4.30
N ARG A 128 -18.09 -6.96 4.34
CA ARG A 128 -18.71 -8.15 4.95
C ARG A 128 -18.38 -9.42 4.16
N SER A 129 -18.42 -9.32 2.83
CA SER A 129 -18.05 -10.41 1.93
C SER A 129 -16.55 -10.76 2.08
N GLN A 130 -15.68 -9.76 2.07
CA GLN A 130 -14.25 -9.92 2.29
C GLN A 130 -13.95 -10.54 3.65
N PHE A 131 -14.60 -10.08 4.71
CA PHE A 131 -14.42 -10.63 6.06
C PHE A 131 -14.80 -12.11 6.14
N LYS A 132 -15.95 -12.49 5.57
CA LYS A 132 -16.37 -13.90 5.50
C LYS A 132 -15.38 -14.76 4.70
N LEU A 133 -14.94 -14.24 3.56
CA LEU A 133 -13.96 -14.93 2.72
C LEU A 133 -12.63 -15.11 3.45
N LEU A 134 -12.12 -14.05 4.08
CA LEU A 134 -10.89 -14.05 4.84
C LEU A 134 -10.91 -15.13 5.94
N ARG A 135 -11.98 -15.15 6.76
CA ARG A 135 -12.15 -16.15 7.81
C ARG A 135 -12.16 -17.58 7.27
N ARG A 136 -12.79 -17.78 6.11
CA ARG A 136 -12.83 -19.10 5.45
C ARG A 136 -11.46 -19.53 4.92
N ILE A 137 -10.68 -18.61 4.35
CA ILE A 137 -9.36 -18.92 3.80
C ILE A 137 -8.34 -19.16 4.90
N GLN A 138 -8.39 -18.41 5.99
CA GLN A 138 -7.46 -18.54 7.13
C GLN A 138 -7.53 -19.91 7.82
N SER A 139 -8.66 -20.63 7.68
CA SER A 139 -8.86 -21.98 8.20
C SER A 139 -8.75 -23.08 7.13
N ALA A 140 -8.40 -22.73 5.89
CA ALA A 140 -8.36 -23.67 4.78
C ALA A 140 -6.93 -24.15 4.46
N ASP A 141 -6.76 -25.45 4.26
CA ASP A 141 -5.50 -26.03 3.77
C ASP A 141 -5.29 -25.81 2.26
N LYS A 142 -6.36 -25.49 1.56
CA LYS A 142 -6.36 -25.26 0.11
C LYS A 142 -7.22 -24.05 -0.25
N LEU A 143 -6.78 -23.34 -1.28
CA LEU A 143 -7.53 -22.19 -1.80
C LEU A 143 -8.94 -22.61 -2.25
N PRO A 144 -10.02 -21.90 -1.83
CA PRO A 144 -11.36 -22.12 -2.33
C PRO A 144 -11.43 -22.06 -3.86
N TRP A 145 -12.15 -23.00 -4.48
CA TRP A 145 -12.20 -23.15 -5.94
C TRP A 145 -12.58 -21.86 -6.68
N MET A 146 -13.44 -21.03 -6.10
CA MET A 146 -13.84 -19.74 -6.67
C MET A 146 -12.65 -18.76 -6.83
N LEU A 147 -11.65 -18.86 -5.96
CA LEU A 147 -10.46 -18.00 -6.02
C LEU A 147 -9.41 -18.54 -6.99
N ARG A 148 -9.44 -19.83 -7.31
CA ARG A 148 -8.55 -20.44 -8.31
C ARG A 148 -8.75 -19.84 -9.71
N LEU A 149 -9.93 -19.30 -10.01
CA LEU A 149 -10.19 -18.58 -11.26
C LEU A 149 -9.35 -17.31 -11.42
N TYR A 150 -8.86 -16.76 -10.31
CA TYR A 150 -8.04 -15.53 -10.27
C TYR A 150 -6.54 -15.80 -10.16
N THR A 151 -6.12 -17.03 -9.82
CA THR A 151 -4.71 -17.37 -9.55
C THR A 151 -3.91 -17.72 -10.81
N ARG A 152 -4.58 -17.99 -11.94
CA ARG A 152 -3.92 -18.49 -13.16
C ARG A 152 -2.98 -19.68 -12.92
N GLY A 153 -3.29 -20.52 -11.90
CA GLY A 153 -2.53 -21.73 -11.58
C GLY A 153 -1.53 -21.59 -10.42
N ASP A 154 -1.38 -20.38 -9.83
CA ASP A 154 -0.53 -20.18 -8.66
C ASP A 154 -1.34 -20.05 -7.37
N ASP A 155 -2.04 -21.16 -7.04
CA ASP A 155 -2.90 -21.26 -5.86
C ASP A 155 -2.11 -21.11 -4.56
N GLU A 156 -0.86 -21.60 -4.51
CA GLU A 156 -0.01 -21.52 -3.32
C GLU A 156 0.41 -20.08 -3.02
N LYS A 157 0.77 -19.32 -4.03
CA LYS A 157 1.17 -17.91 -3.86
C LYS A 157 0.02 -17.11 -3.25
N LEU A 158 -1.19 -17.25 -3.79
CA LEU A 158 -2.35 -16.54 -3.26
C LEU A 158 -2.72 -17.02 -1.86
N LEU A 159 -2.67 -18.34 -1.59
CA LEU A 159 -2.92 -18.87 -0.25
C LEU A 159 -1.91 -18.31 0.77
N ARG A 160 -0.62 -18.29 0.44
CA ARG A 160 0.41 -17.67 1.29
C ARG A 160 0.15 -16.19 1.53
N GLN A 161 -0.24 -15.42 0.52
CA GLN A 161 -0.60 -14.01 0.69
C GLN A 161 -1.74 -13.84 1.72
N PHE A 162 -2.76 -14.69 1.67
CA PHE A 162 -3.84 -14.65 2.66
C PHE A 162 -3.43 -15.17 4.05
N GLN A 163 -2.39 -15.99 4.16
CA GLN A 163 -1.83 -16.41 5.46
C GLN A 163 -1.10 -15.26 6.18
N TYR A 164 -0.61 -14.25 5.44
CA TYR A 164 -0.02 -13.05 6.02
C TYR A 164 -1.07 -12.05 6.53
N VAL A 165 -2.34 -12.23 6.20
CA VAL A 165 -3.41 -11.40 6.75
C VAL A 165 -3.55 -11.71 8.24
N PRO A 166 -3.42 -10.72 9.12
CA PRO A 166 -3.56 -10.97 10.55
C PRO A 166 -4.93 -11.59 10.87
N ARG A 167 -4.93 -12.70 11.61
CA ARG A 167 -6.16 -13.43 11.98
C ARG A 167 -7.14 -12.57 12.77
N ASN A 168 -6.65 -11.50 13.38
CA ASN A 168 -7.40 -10.59 14.25
C ASN A 168 -7.99 -9.38 13.52
N ALA A 169 -7.80 -9.27 12.19
CA ALA A 169 -8.42 -8.19 11.42
C ALA A 169 -9.94 -8.14 11.64
N SER A 170 -10.45 -6.97 12.02
CA SER A 170 -11.86 -6.78 12.35
C SER A 170 -12.69 -6.41 11.12
N LEU A 171 -14.01 -6.69 11.19
CA LEU A 171 -14.93 -6.20 10.15
C LEU A 171 -14.93 -4.67 10.07
N GLU A 172 -14.79 -3.98 11.22
CA GLU A 172 -14.75 -2.53 11.28
C GLU A 172 -13.54 -1.98 10.52
N THR A 173 -12.34 -2.56 10.68
CA THR A 173 -11.17 -2.20 9.88
C THR A 173 -11.45 -2.29 8.38
N LEU A 174 -12.01 -3.40 7.89
CA LEU A 174 -12.36 -3.56 6.47
C LEU A 174 -13.38 -2.53 5.99
N GLN A 175 -14.37 -2.21 6.81
CA GLN A 175 -15.37 -1.18 6.50
C GLN A 175 -14.73 0.21 6.39
N ASN A 176 -13.83 0.55 7.30
CA ASN A 176 -13.13 1.83 7.29
C ASN A 176 -12.16 1.93 6.11
N CYS A 177 -11.43 0.86 5.79
CA CYS A 177 -10.60 0.82 4.58
C CYS A 177 -11.42 1.06 3.30
N THR A 178 -12.58 0.41 3.18
CA THR A 178 -13.45 0.60 2.01
C THR A 178 -13.99 2.03 1.92
N LYS A 179 -14.44 2.61 3.04
CA LYS A 179 -14.90 4.01 3.10
C LYS A 179 -13.79 4.98 2.73
N GLU A 180 -12.57 4.74 3.23
CA GLU A 180 -11.42 5.59 2.93
C GLU A 180 -11.04 5.54 1.45
N ALA A 181 -11.00 4.35 0.83
CA ALA A 181 -10.73 4.20 -0.60
C ALA A 181 -11.71 4.99 -1.46
N LEU A 182 -13.02 4.96 -1.13
CA LEU A 182 -14.07 5.72 -1.81
C LEU A 182 -13.97 7.23 -1.54
N SER A 183 -13.55 7.62 -0.33
CA SER A 183 -13.40 9.01 0.11
C SER A 183 -12.17 9.68 -0.51
N LEU A 184 -11.03 9.01 -0.51
CA LEU A 184 -9.79 9.57 -1.06
C LEU A 184 -9.93 9.91 -2.54
N TYR A 185 -10.62 9.06 -3.32
CA TYR A 185 -10.90 9.35 -4.73
C TYR A 185 -11.57 10.70 -4.93
N LYS A 186 -12.53 11.04 -4.08
CA LYS A 186 -13.27 12.32 -4.15
C LYS A 186 -12.44 13.50 -3.67
N ARG A 187 -11.54 13.29 -2.72
CA ARG A 187 -10.72 14.35 -2.11
C ARG A 187 -9.47 14.72 -2.89
N VAL A 188 -8.98 13.84 -3.77
CA VAL A 188 -7.73 14.10 -4.52
C VAL A 188 -7.76 15.45 -5.26
N ASP A 189 -8.92 15.84 -5.80
CA ASP A 189 -9.07 17.11 -6.52
C ASP A 189 -9.06 18.35 -5.60
N THR A 190 -9.13 18.18 -4.27
CA THR A 190 -9.10 19.29 -3.30
C THR A 190 -7.69 19.58 -2.78
N PHE A 191 -6.71 18.77 -3.14
CA PHE A 191 -5.33 18.96 -2.72
C PHE A 191 -4.61 19.93 -3.65
N GLU A 192 -3.82 20.82 -3.06
CA GLU A 192 -2.98 21.74 -3.85
C GLU A 192 -1.96 20.95 -4.68
N PRO A 193 -1.82 21.27 -5.98
CA PRO A 193 -0.86 20.62 -6.84
C PRO A 193 0.59 20.82 -6.36
N ARG A 194 1.40 19.77 -6.47
CA ARG A 194 2.81 19.77 -6.10
C ARG A 194 3.68 19.34 -7.29
N PRO A 195 4.01 20.27 -8.20
CA PRO A 195 4.85 19.96 -9.35
C PRO A 195 6.31 19.67 -8.99
N ASP A 196 6.77 20.18 -7.83
CA ASP A 196 8.12 19.95 -7.27
C ASP A 196 8.32 18.56 -6.65
N ALA A 197 7.24 17.80 -6.48
CA ALA A 197 7.28 16.53 -5.80
C ALA A 197 7.87 15.41 -6.69
N LYS A 198 8.86 14.68 -6.16
CA LYS A 198 9.41 13.47 -6.80
C LYS A 198 8.49 12.29 -6.52
N VAL A 199 7.62 11.98 -7.47
CA VAL A 199 6.59 10.93 -7.35
C VAL A 199 6.63 9.99 -8.56
N ALA A 200 6.54 8.69 -8.31
CA ALA A 200 6.30 7.69 -9.35
C ALA A 200 4.97 6.96 -9.11
N ILE A 201 4.27 6.65 -10.19
CA ILE A 201 3.03 5.89 -10.20
C ILE A 201 3.32 4.56 -10.89
N TRP A 202 3.39 3.50 -10.12
CA TRP A 202 3.64 2.15 -10.59
C TRP A 202 2.34 1.38 -10.75
N TYR A 203 2.20 0.61 -11.81
CA TYR A 203 1.02 -0.24 -12.03
C TYR A 203 1.28 -1.31 -13.07
N GLY A 204 0.56 -2.42 -12.99
CA GLY A 204 0.56 -3.44 -14.02
C GLY A 204 -0.26 -3.01 -15.24
N SER A 205 0.23 -3.27 -16.45
CA SER A 205 -0.48 -2.90 -17.69
C SER A 205 -1.85 -3.61 -17.84
N ARG A 206 -2.08 -4.70 -17.08
CA ARG A 206 -3.36 -5.43 -17.03
C ARG A 206 -4.31 -4.95 -15.93
N GLU A 207 -3.90 -3.98 -15.10
CA GLU A 207 -4.78 -3.45 -14.06
C GLU A 207 -5.92 -2.61 -14.65
N PRO A 208 -7.18 -2.90 -14.31
CA PRO A 208 -8.31 -2.12 -14.82
C PRO A 208 -8.32 -0.71 -14.18
N ASN A 209 -8.83 0.25 -14.93
CA ASN A 209 -9.07 1.63 -14.48
C ASN A 209 -7.83 2.45 -14.06
N MET A 210 -6.59 1.95 -14.26
CA MET A 210 -5.38 2.69 -13.87
C MET A 210 -5.23 4.02 -14.59
N LYS A 211 -5.64 4.14 -15.86
CA LYS A 211 -5.63 5.43 -16.58
C LYS A 211 -6.38 6.54 -15.82
N LYS A 212 -7.55 6.21 -15.22
CA LYS A 212 -8.31 7.19 -14.42
C LYS A 212 -7.61 7.50 -13.09
N ALA A 213 -7.04 6.49 -12.43
CA ALA A 213 -6.27 6.68 -11.21
C ALA A 213 -5.06 7.59 -11.45
N VAL A 214 -4.27 7.30 -12.49
CA VAL A 214 -3.11 8.11 -12.90
C VAL A 214 -3.51 9.56 -13.18
N GLN A 215 -4.57 9.80 -13.95
CA GLN A 215 -5.06 11.15 -14.22
C GLN A 215 -5.43 11.91 -12.93
N LYS A 216 -6.02 11.22 -11.95
CA LYS A 216 -6.37 11.81 -10.65
C LYS A 216 -5.12 12.13 -9.84
N ILE A 217 -4.16 11.21 -9.75
CA ILE A 217 -2.90 11.43 -9.02
C ILE A 217 -2.14 12.61 -9.63
N LYS A 218 -2.07 12.70 -10.96
CA LYS A 218 -1.41 13.80 -11.67
C LYS A 218 -2.04 15.18 -11.44
N ARG A 219 -3.27 15.27 -10.98
CA ARG A 219 -3.83 16.56 -10.53
C ARG A 219 -3.15 17.07 -9.26
N ALA A 220 -2.82 16.17 -8.33
CA ALA A 220 -2.07 16.52 -7.13
C ALA A 220 -0.55 16.58 -7.38
N PHE A 221 -0.03 15.75 -8.29
CA PHE A 221 1.39 15.65 -8.65
C PHE A 221 1.57 15.71 -10.17
N PRO A 222 1.56 16.91 -10.78
CA PRO A 222 1.56 17.06 -12.24
C PRO A 222 2.74 16.40 -12.94
N ASN A 223 3.91 16.39 -12.31
CA ASN A 223 5.14 15.82 -12.84
C ASN A 223 5.41 14.38 -12.38
N ALA A 224 4.40 13.68 -11.80
CA ALA A 224 4.56 12.29 -11.42
C ALA A 224 4.90 11.40 -12.62
N GLU A 225 5.95 10.60 -12.47
CA GLU A 225 6.41 9.65 -13.48
C GLU A 225 5.47 8.44 -13.53
N GLU A 226 5.02 8.07 -14.71
CA GLU A 226 4.27 6.82 -14.91
C GLU A 226 5.23 5.67 -15.20
N HIS A 227 5.03 4.56 -14.52
CA HIS A 227 5.84 3.37 -14.69
C HIS A 227 4.94 2.13 -14.84
N PRO A 228 4.40 1.86 -16.04
CA PRO A 228 3.65 0.64 -16.31
C PRO A 228 4.59 -0.56 -16.40
N PHE A 229 4.27 -1.64 -15.69
CA PHE A 229 4.93 -2.94 -15.82
C PHE A 229 4.15 -3.79 -16.81
N GLU A 230 4.76 -4.04 -17.98
CA GLU A 230 4.10 -4.75 -19.06
C GLU A 230 3.79 -6.20 -18.70
N GLY A 231 2.55 -6.62 -18.92
CA GLY A 231 2.05 -7.96 -18.59
C GLY A 231 1.76 -8.22 -17.11
N TYR A 232 1.97 -7.25 -16.21
CA TYR A 232 1.68 -7.39 -14.78
C TYR A 232 0.23 -7.06 -14.47
N GLY A 233 -0.32 -7.75 -13.48
CA GLY A 233 -1.60 -7.42 -12.82
C GLY A 233 -1.38 -6.64 -11.53
N HIS A 234 -2.46 -6.49 -10.74
CA HIS A 234 -2.44 -5.78 -9.47
C HIS A 234 -1.55 -6.47 -8.43
N GLY A 235 -0.56 -5.75 -7.92
CA GLY A 235 0.37 -6.27 -6.91
C GLY A 235 1.40 -7.29 -7.42
N ASP A 236 1.45 -7.62 -8.71
CA ASP A 236 2.39 -8.60 -9.26
C ASP A 236 3.85 -8.20 -9.02
N ILE A 237 4.15 -6.90 -8.92
CA ILE A 237 5.50 -6.41 -8.65
C ILE A 237 6.03 -6.88 -7.29
N ILE A 238 5.16 -7.06 -6.30
CA ILE A 238 5.52 -7.57 -4.98
C ILE A 238 6.03 -9.02 -5.06
N GLY A 239 5.50 -9.78 -6.00
CA GLY A 239 5.95 -11.15 -6.28
C GLY A 239 7.24 -11.25 -7.09
N CYS A 240 7.84 -10.12 -7.48
CA CYS A 240 9.07 -10.02 -8.26
C CYS A 240 10.12 -9.19 -7.51
N PRO A 241 10.67 -9.67 -6.36
CA PRO A 241 11.47 -8.89 -5.45
C PRO A 241 12.72 -8.28 -6.09
N ASP A 242 13.40 -8.99 -6.99
CA ASP A 242 14.58 -8.47 -7.69
C ASP A 242 14.23 -7.28 -8.58
N VAL A 243 13.14 -7.38 -9.35
CA VAL A 243 12.66 -6.29 -10.21
C VAL A 243 12.22 -5.11 -9.34
N MET A 244 11.48 -5.36 -8.26
CA MET A 244 11.02 -4.30 -7.34
C MET A 244 12.21 -3.55 -6.73
N ALA A 245 13.21 -4.25 -6.22
CA ALA A 245 14.40 -3.64 -5.62
C ALA A 245 15.18 -2.82 -6.66
N GLU A 246 15.41 -3.36 -7.85
CA GLU A 246 16.08 -2.65 -8.95
C GLU A 246 15.34 -1.36 -9.34
N GLN A 247 14.03 -1.42 -9.47
CA GLN A 247 13.25 -0.24 -9.87
C GLN A 247 13.18 0.82 -8.76
N ILE A 248 13.12 0.42 -7.48
CA ILE A 248 13.26 1.34 -6.34
C ILE A 248 14.62 2.04 -6.42
N GLU A 249 15.71 1.28 -6.58
CA GLU A 249 17.05 1.84 -6.68
C GLU A 249 17.20 2.81 -7.86
N ARG A 250 16.68 2.45 -9.02
CA ARG A 250 16.68 3.32 -10.22
C ARG A 250 15.93 4.63 -9.97
N PHE A 251 14.77 4.55 -9.31
CA PHE A 251 13.99 5.74 -8.99
C PHE A 251 14.70 6.63 -7.97
N MET A 252 15.30 6.04 -6.93
CA MET A 252 16.03 6.78 -5.90
C MET A 252 17.26 7.50 -6.48
N ASN A 253 17.99 6.88 -7.42
CA ASN A 253 19.23 7.40 -8.01
C ASN A 253 19.03 8.41 -9.14
N ARG A 254 17.82 8.60 -9.65
CA ARG A 254 17.51 9.67 -10.60
C ARG A 254 17.56 11.02 -9.89
N ALA A 255 18.39 11.93 -10.39
CA ALA A 255 18.54 13.29 -9.88
C ALA A 255 17.29 14.14 -10.08
#